data_97ac8ea197a56eebb447bbc320ce0654
#
_entry.id   97ac8ea197a56eebb447bbc320ce0654
#
_cell.length_a   1.000
_cell.length_b   1.000
_cell.length_c   1.000
_cell.angle_alpha   90.00
_cell.angle_beta   90.00
_cell.angle_gamma   90.00
#
_symmetry.space_group_name_H-M   'P 1'
#
loop_
_entity.id
_entity.type
_entity.pdbx_description
1 polymer ?
#
loop_
_entity_poly.entity_id
_entity_poly.type
_entity_poly.pdbx_seq_one_letter_code
_entity_poly.pdbx_strand_id
1 'polypeptide(L)'
;FLHDRTPRDRVRAVDVGAQLGRRLAHDGLGHEDLGQVRHAVGNRTTYTAPSNMYCSQDGVYFTVVASSQAVYERLCQALGHPEWIEDPRFDTLPHRVQHMQALDSELERRFTGLSFERVSALLDQFQVPFSKVYDIEDIKADAHFQSRQMIIRLADPEYGSLPAPCVVPRVVGRAMPVPHTGPAVGEHNAEIYASLGLDTGALAELRGQGVI
;
A
#
# COMPACT_ATOMS: atom_id res chain seq x y z
N PHE A 1 30.38 10.24 20.04
CA PHE A 1 29.09 10.93 20.27
C PHE A 1 28.08 10.11 21.12
N LEU A 2 28.56 9.18 21.97
CA LEU A 2 27.70 8.34 22.81
C LEU A 2 28.09 8.38 24.32
N HIS A 3 28.84 9.37 24.77
CA HIS A 3 29.42 9.32 26.10
C HIS A 3 28.81 10.27 27.14
N ASP A 4 27.66 10.93 26.84
CA ASP A 4 27.09 11.86 27.82
C ASP A 4 25.55 11.77 27.90
N ARG A 5 25.04 10.55 28.10
CA ARG A 5 23.60 10.35 28.41
C ARG A 5 23.45 9.96 29.86
N THR A 6 22.62 10.70 30.59
CA THR A 6 22.30 10.40 32.00
C THR A 6 21.60 9.03 32.13
N PRO A 7 21.63 8.38 33.32
CA PRO A 7 20.92 7.13 33.55
C PRO A 7 19.41 7.19 33.20
N ARG A 8 18.78 8.35 33.34
CA ARG A 8 17.37 8.57 32.97
C ARG A 8 17.14 8.48 31.44
N ASP A 9 18.09 8.93 30.63
CA ASP A 9 17.98 8.84 29.17
C ASP A 9 18.15 7.40 28.69
N ARG A 10 18.95 6.60 29.38
CA ARG A 10 19.10 5.16 29.08
C ARG A 10 17.82 4.37 29.42
N VAL A 11 17.15 4.70 30.52
CA VAL A 11 15.88 4.05 30.91
C VAL A 11 14.79 4.39 29.92
N ARG A 12 14.69 5.64 29.46
CA ARG A 12 13.73 6.04 28.40
C ARG A 12 14.02 5.34 27.08
N ALA A 13 15.27 5.21 26.67
CA ALA A 13 15.63 4.53 25.41
C ALA A 13 15.29 3.03 25.46
N VAL A 14 15.48 2.38 26.61
CA VAL A 14 15.11 0.97 26.82
C VAL A 14 13.59 0.80 26.83
N ASP A 15 12.85 1.72 27.43
CA ASP A 15 11.38 1.67 27.50
C ASP A 15 10.76 1.92 26.11
N VAL A 16 11.28 2.86 25.33
CA VAL A 16 10.86 3.08 23.94
C VAL A 16 11.16 1.87 23.05
N GLY A 17 12.32 1.23 23.24
CA GLY A 17 12.67 0.00 22.52
C GLY A 17 11.75 -1.16 22.90
N ALA A 18 11.43 -1.32 24.19
CA ALA A 18 10.50 -2.34 24.66
C ALA A 18 9.04 -2.06 24.23
N GLN A 19 8.63 -0.79 24.16
CA GLN A 19 7.31 -0.41 23.64
C GLN A 19 7.23 -0.56 22.13
N LEU A 20 8.30 -0.23 21.40
CA LEU A 20 8.40 -0.45 19.96
C LEU A 20 8.43 -1.95 19.64
N GLY A 21 9.18 -2.74 20.37
CA GLY A 21 9.21 -4.20 20.26
C GLY A 21 7.83 -4.82 20.52
N ARG A 22 7.12 -4.37 21.55
CA ARG A 22 5.73 -4.81 21.82
C ARG A 22 4.75 -4.39 20.74
N ARG A 23 4.89 -3.19 20.15
CA ARG A 23 4.08 -2.76 19.00
C ARG A 23 4.39 -3.59 17.77
N LEU A 24 5.66 -3.77 17.43
CA LEU A 24 6.07 -4.60 16.28
C LEU A 24 5.64 -6.06 16.46
N ALA A 25 5.69 -6.60 17.67
CA ALA A 25 5.15 -7.92 17.99
C ALA A 25 3.62 -7.97 17.81
N HIS A 26 2.92 -6.92 18.22
CA HIS A 26 1.46 -6.80 18.02
C HIS A 26 1.10 -6.61 16.54
N ASP A 27 1.95 -5.92 15.76
CA ASP A 27 1.73 -5.58 14.36
C ASP A 27 2.23 -6.67 13.36
N GLY A 28 2.63 -7.82 13.85
CA GLY A 28 2.84 -9.02 13.03
C GLY A 28 4.26 -9.49 12.78
N LEU A 29 5.30 -8.76 13.21
CA LEU A 29 6.69 -9.21 13.12
C LEU A 29 7.13 -10.08 14.32
N GLY A 30 6.31 -10.19 15.37
CA GLY A 30 6.59 -10.98 16.56
C GLY A 30 5.53 -12.03 16.89
N HIS A 31 4.60 -12.33 15.97
CA HIS A 31 3.57 -13.34 16.20
C HIS A 31 4.14 -14.75 16.34
N GLU A 32 5.24 -15.05 15.66
CA GLU A 32 5.94 -16.34 15.78
C GLU A 32 6.49 -16.54 17.19
N ASP A 33 7.07 -15.49 17.79
CA ASP A 33 7.61 -15.52 19.16
C ASP A 33 6.51 -15.64 20.23
N LEU A 34 5.26 -15.28 19.91
CA LEU A 34 4.09 -15.41 20.77
C LEU A 34 3.30 -16.69 20.54
N GLY A 35 3.74 -17.57 19.64
CA GLY A 35 3.06 -18.82 19.30
C GLY A 35 1.74 -18.62 18.56
N GLN A 36 1.50 -17.42 17.98
CA GLN A 36 0.30 -17.13 17.21
C GLN A 36 0.61 -17.12 15.71
N VAL A 37 -0.04 -17.98 14.96
CA VAL A 37 0.06 -18.03 13.51
C VAL A 37 -1.02 -17.13 12.89
N ARG A 38 -0.64 -16.19 12.05
CA ARG A 38 -1.59 -15.36 11.28
C ARG A 38 -2.14 -16.14 10.11
N HIS A 39 -3.45 -16.21 10.03
CA HIS A 39 -4.16 -16.76 8.88
C HIS A 39 -4.65 -15.65 7.96
N ALA A 40 -4.97 -15.99 6.71
CA ALA A 40 -5.60 -15.07 5.77
C ALA A 40 -6.99 -14.65 6.29
N VAL A 41 -7.23 -13.35 6.36
CA VAL A 41 -8.48 -12.76 6.90
C VAL A 41 -9.19 -11.85 5.87
N GLY A 42 -8.82 -11.95 4.59
CA GLY A 42 -9.31 -11.07 3.53
C GLY A 42 -8.60 -9.71 3.55
N ASN A 43 -9.35 -8.64 3.26
CA ASN A 43 -8.81 -7.28 3.11
C ASN A 43 -8.71 -6.49 4.43
N ARG A 44 -9.06 -7.09 5.54
CA ARG A 44 -9.07 -6.45 6.86
C ARG A 44 -7.77 -6.66 7.61
N THR A 45 -7.50 -5.76 8.56
CA THR A 45 -6.42 -5.95 9.55
C THR A 45 -6.97 -6.69 10.78
N THR A 46 -6.10 -7.36 11.54
CA THR A 46 -6.52 -8.14 12.72
C THR A 46 -6.43 -7.36 14.04
N TYR A 47 -5.84 -6.18 14.03
CA TYR A 47 -5.51 -5.41 15.23
C TYR A 47 -6.16 -4.01 15.27
N THR A 48 -6.95 -3.66 14.26
CA THR A 48 -7.66 -2.37 14.20
C THR A 48 -8.98 -2.50 13.43
N ALA A 49 -10.01 -1.77 13.89
CA ALA A 49 -11.34 -1.77 13.30
C ALA A 49 -12.05 -0.40 13.50
N PRO A 50 -12.79 0.07 12.47
CA PRO A 50 -12.84 -0.50 11.13
C PRO A 50 -11.60 -0.13 10.31
N SER A 51 -11.11 -1.10 9.54
CA SER A 51 -10.05 -0.94 8.54
C SER A 51 -10.24 -2.02 7.49
N ASN A 52 -11.01 -1.73 6.44
CA ASN A 52 -11.40 -2.71 5.44
C ASN A 52 -11.70 -2.03 4.10
N MET A 53 -11.92 -2.86 3.08
CA MET A 53 -12.42 -2.47 1.76
C MET A 53 -13.91 -2.78 1.68
N TYR A 54 -14.66 -1.82 1.17
CA TYR A 54 -16.12 -1.91 0.99
C TYR A 54 -16.49 -1.66 -0.47
N CYS A 55 -17.73 -1.98 -0.83
CA CYS A 55 -18.30 -1.76 -2.15
C CYS A 55 -19.54 -0.87 -2.04
N SER A 56 -19.64 0.14 -2.89
CA SER A 56 -20.82 1.00 -3.00
C SER A 56 -21.92 0.34 -3.82
N GLN A 57 -23.13 0.93 -3.82
CA GLN A 57 -24.28 0.48 -4.60
C GLN A 57 -23.98 0.34 -6.10
N ASP A 58 -23.17 1.25 -6.64
CA ASP A 58 -22.77 1.31 -8.04
C ASP A 58 -21.51 0.48 -8.36
N GLY A 59 -21.10 -0.40 -7.43
CA GLY A 59 -20.04 -1.37 -7.66
C GLY A 59 -18.61 -0.81 -7.52
N VAL A 60 -18.44 0.41 -7.01
CA VAL A 60 -17.12 1.01 -6.80
C VAL A 60 -16.53 0.52 -5.48
N TYR A 61 -15.33 -0.04 -5.53
CA TYR A 61 -14.58 -0.44 -4.35
C TYR A 61 -13.79 0.73 -3.76
N PHE A 62 -13.77 0.81 -2.44
CA PHE A 62 -13.02 1.82 -1.70
C PHE A 62 -12.63 1.29 -0.31
N THR A 63 -11.57 1.87 0.25
CA THR A 63 -11.09 1.55 1.60
C THR A 63 -11.51 2.63 2.57
N VAL A 64 -11.85 2.24 3.79
CA VAL A 64 -12.08 3.15 4.92
C VAL A 64 -11.21 2.73 6.09
N VAL A 65 -10.50 3.69 6.70
CA VAL A 65 -9.71 3.47 7.91
C VAL A 65 -10.16 4.45 8.99
N ALA A 66 -10.92 3.96 9.96
CA ALA A 66 -11.47 4.75 11.06
C ALA A 66 -11.14 4.12 12.43
N SER A 67 -9.88 3.73 12.61
CA SER A 67 -9.42 2.98 13.79
C SER A 67 -9.30 3.83 15.06
N SER A 68 -8.95 5.13 14.96
CA SER A 68 -8.91 6.00 16.13
C SER A 68 -10.33 6.35 16.58
N GLN A 69 -10.52 6.57 17.91
CA GLN A 69 -11.85 6.84 18.47
C GLN A 69 -12.51 8.05 17.81
N ALA A 70 -11.79 9.15 17.66
CA ALA A 70 -12.32 10.37 17.06
C ALA A 70 -12.73 10.20 15.58
N VAL A 71 -12.01 9.37 14.80
CA VAL A 71 -12.38 9.07 13.40
C VAL A 71 -13.55 8.12 13.33
N TYR A 72 -13.63 7.16 14.24
CA TYR A 72 -14.76 6.24 14.35
C TYR A 72 -16.07 6.99 14.69
N GLU A 73 -16.03 7.88 15.64
CA GLU A 73 -17.19 8.73 15.99
C GLU A 73 -17.69 9.56 14.81
N ARG A 74 -16.75 10.15 14.02
CA ARG A 74 -17.11 10.87 12.79
C ARG A 74 -17.70 9.95 11.73
N LEU A 75 -17.20 8.72 11.60
CA LEU A 75 -17.78 7.71 10.70
C LEU A 75 -19.22 7.37 11.11
N CYS A 76 -19.47 7.14 12.39
CA CYS A 76 -20.81 6.87 12.90
C CYS A 76 -21.76 8.04 12.58
N GLN A 77 -21.33 9.26 12.80
CA GLN A 77 -22.12 10.47 12.47
C GLN A 77 -22.35 10.60 10.95
N ALA A 78 -21.32 10.37 10.13
CA ALA A 78 -21.43 10.41 8.67
C ALA A 78 -22.47 9.42 8.13
N LEU A 79 -22.54 8.23 8.73
CA LEU A 79 -23.46 7.19 8.32
C LEU A 79 -24.86 7.31 8.97
N GLY A 80 -25.06 8.30 9.85
CA GLY A 80 -26.34 8.51 10.56
C GLY A 80 -26.61 7.50 11.66
N HIS A 81 -25.57 6.93 12.28
CA HIS A 81 -25.63 5.94 13.34
C HIS A 81 -24.82 6.37 14.59
N PRO A 82 -25.12 7.52 15.20
CA PRO A 82 -24.41 7.96 16.40
C PRO A 82 -24.56 7.00 17.58
N GLU A 83 -25.60 6.16 17.61
CA GLU A 83 -25.81 5.14 18.64
C GLU A 83 -24.72 4.05 18.67
N TRP A 84 -23.99 3.84 17.57
CA TRP A 84 -22.87 2.90 17.54
C TRP A 84 -21.67 3.35 18.39
N ILE A 85 -21.59 4.64 18.72
CA ILE A 85 -20.52 5.19 19.57
C ILE A 85 -20.63 4.64 21.00
N GLU A 86 -21.86 4.42 21.47
CA GLU A 86 -22.15 3.93 22.82
C GLU A 86 -22.49 2.42 22.85
N ASP A 87 -22.53 1.75 21.70
CA ASP A 87 -22.78 0.32 21.62
C ASP A 87 -21.62 -0.45 22.28
N PRO A 88 -21.89 -1.29 23.32
CA PRO A 88 -20.84 -2.03 24.01
C PRO A 88 -19.97 -2.92 23.13
N ARG A 89 -20.43 -3.24 21.92
CA ARG A 89 -19.66 -4.01 20.94
C ARG A 89 -18.64 -3.13 20.20
N PHE A 90 -18.85 -1.80 20.14
CA PHE A 90 -18.12 -0.89 19.25
C PHE A 90 -17.56 0.35 19.94
N ASP A 91 -17.88 0.61 21.19
CA ASP A 91 -17.54 1.81 21.97
C ASP A 91 -16.04 2.07 22.11
N THR A 92 -15.23 1.00 22.11
CA THR A 92 -13.77 1.07 22.21
C THR A 92 -13.08 0.31 21.09
N LEU A 93 -11.82 0.66 20.76
CA LEU A 93 -11.05 -0.09 19.77
C LEU A 93 -10.92 -1.59 20.09
N PRO A 94 -10.60 -2.02 21.33
CA PRO A 94 -10.59 -3.44 21.63
C PRO A 94 -11.93 -4.14 21.38
N HIS A 95 -13.06 -3.51 21.74
CA HIS A 95 -14.38 -4.07 21.48
C HIS A 95 -14.69 -4.14 20.00
N ARG A 96 -14.34 -3.10 19.21
CA ARG A 96 -14.45 -3.13 17.73
C ARG A 96 -13.63 -4.25 17.11
N VAL A 97 -12.42 -4.49 17.58
CA VAL A 97 -11.57 -5.59 17.10
C VAL A 97 -12.19 -6.94 17.45
N GLN A 98 -12.71 -7.10 18.67
CA GLN A 98 -13.38 -8.33 19.10
C GLN A 98 -14.66 -8.61 18.26
N HIS A 99 -15.43 -7.56 17.92
CA HIS A 99 -16.68 -7.66 17.16
C HIS A 99 -16.54 -7.18 15.70
N MET A 100 -15.34 -7.24 15.16
CA MET A 100 -14.97 -6.72 13.84
C MET A 100 -15.90 -7.19 12.72
N GLN A 101 -16.26 -8.47 12.71
CA GLN A 101 -17.14 -9.02 11.68
C GLN A 101 -18.54 -8.41 11.73
N ALA A 102 -19.09 -8.19 12.93
CA ALA A 102 -20.38 -7.56 13.11
C ALA A 102 -20.35 -6.10 12.65
N LEU A 103 -19.29 -5.36 13.01
CA LEU A 103 -19.11 -3.98 12.58
C LEU A 103 -18.97 -3.88 11.06
N ASP A 104 -18.14 -4.72 10.44
CA ASP A 104 -17.97 -4.73 8.99
C ASP A 104 -19.30 -5.01 8.27
N SER A 105 -20.10 -5.95 8.77
CA SER A 105 -21.42 -6.26 8.17
C SER A 105 -22.40 -5.09 8.26
N GLU A 106 -22.37 -4.31 9.36
CA GLU A 106 -23.17 -3.08 9.47
C GLU A 106 -22.71 -2.02 8.46
N LEU A 107 -21.39 -1.81 8.35
CA LEU A 107 -20.81 -0.87 7.40
C LEU A 107 -21.07 -1.27 5.95
N GLU A 108 -20.89 -2.54 5.59
CA GLU A 108 -21.22 -3.06 4.25
C GLU A 108 -22.68 -2.79 3.87
N ARG A 109 -23.60 -3.08 4.77
CA ARG A 109 -25.03 -2.83 4.53
C ARG A 109 -25.32 -1.36 4.25
N ARG A 110 -24.61 -0.46 4.91
CA ARG A 110 -24.77 0.98 4.71
C ARG A 110 -24.17 1.44 3.40
N PHE A 111 -22.96 1.02 3.10
CA PHE A 111 -22.25 1.43 1.89
C PHE A 111 -22.89 0.87 0.62
N THR A 112 -23.37 -0.38 0.64
CA THR A 112 -24.09 -0.97 -0.50
C THR A 112 -25.44 -0.32 -0.79
N GLY A 113 -25.98 0.46 0.13
CA GLY A 113 -27.19 1.28 -0.07
C GLY A 113 -26.93 2.68 -0.64
N LEU A 114 -25.66 3.08 -0.88
CA LEU A 114 -25.28 4.41 -1.31
C LEU A 114 -24.39 4.36 -2.57
N SER A 115 -24.57 5.29 -3.49
CA SER A 115 -23.61 5.47 -4.60
C SER A 115 -22.25 5.94 -4.07
N PHE A 116 -21.17 5.66 -4.79
CA PHE A 116 -19.83 6.10 -4.39
C PHE A 116 -19.73 7.62 -4.27
N GLU A 117 -20.38 8.38 -5.15
CA GLU A 117 -20.46 9.83 -5.05
C GLU A 117 -21.05 10.28 -3.71
N ARG A 118 -22.13 9.62 -3.25
CA ARG A 118 -22.73 9.94 -1.96
C ARG A 118 -21.85 9.53 -0.79
N VAL A 119 -21.22 8.36 -0.87
CA VAL A 119 -20.27 7.87 0.14
C VAL A 119 -19.09 8.85 0.27
N SER A 120 -18.45 9.22 -0.84
CA SER A 120 -17.31 10.13 -0.82
C SER A 120 -17.67 11.51 -0.24
N ALA A 121 -18.79 12.08 -0.65
CA ALA A 121 -19.27 13.35 -0.13
C ALA A 121 -19.50 13.32 1.39
N LEU A 122 -20.09 12.22 1.92
CA LEU A 122 -20.29 12.06 3.36
C LEU A 122 -18.97 11.91 4.10
N LEU A 123 -18.08 11.04 3.64
CA LEU A 123 -16.81 10.80 4.30
C LEU A 123 -15.91 12.03 4.28
N ASP A 124 -15.89 12.81 3.19
CA ASP A 124 -15.19 14.09 3.11
C ASP A 124 -15.78 15.13 4.06
N GLN A 125 -17.10 15.28 4.08
CA GLN A 125 -17.80 16.23 4.97
C GLN A 125 -17.45 16.00 6.44
N PHE A 126 -17.36 14.74 6.87
CA PHE A 126 -17.04 14.37 8.24
C PHE A 126 -15.54 14.09 8.46
N GLN A 127 -14.70 14.34 7.46
CA GLN A 127 -13.25 14.15 7.52
C GLN A 127 -12.86 12.73 7.95
N VAL A 128 -13.53 11.73 7.41
CA VAL A 128 -13.20 10.32 7.58
C VAL A 128 -12.26 9.90 6.46
N PRO A 129 -11.07 9.37 6.74
CA PRO A 129 -10.14 8.91 5.70
C PRO A 129 -10.71 7.74 4.89
N PHE A 130 -10.71 7.90 3.59
CA PHE A 130 -11.07 6.86 2.63
C PHE A 130 -10.25 7.01 1.35
N SER A 131 -10.24 5.96 0.52
CA SER A 131 -9.63 6.00 -0.81
C SER A 131 -10.37 5.07 -1.76
N LYS A 132 -10.74 5.58 -2.94
CA LYS A 132 -11.22 4.72 -4.04
C LYS A 132 -10.13 3.73 -4.44
N VAL A 133 -10.51 2.50 -4.74
CA VAL A 133 -9.62 1.54 -5.40
C VAL A 133 -9.61 1.88 -6.88
N TYR A 134 -8.50 2.44 -7.34
CA TYR A 134 -8.35 2.92 -8.70
C TYR A 134 -8.14 1.77 -9.68
N ASP A 135 -8.81 1.85 -10.82
CA ASP A 135 -8.43 1.12 -12.02
C ASP A 135 -7.44 1.95 -12.89
N ILE A 136 -7.06 1.41 -14.04
CA ILE A 136 -6.09 2.09 -14.91
C ILE A 136 -6.66 3.37 -15.54
N GLU A 137 -7.95 3.46 -15.77
CA GLU A 137 -8.59 4.65 -16.30
C GLU A 137 -8.65 5.75 -15.25
N ASP A 138 -8.95 5.41 -13.99
CA ASP A 138 -8.86 6.32 -12.85
C ASP A 138 -7.44 6.91 -12.72
N ILE A 139 -6.41 6.04 -12.77
CA ILE A 139 -5.00 6.47 -12.66
C ILE A 139 -4.63 7.44 -13.80
N LYS A 140 -5.07 7.17 -15.02
CA LYS A 140 -4.82 8.05 -16.17
C LYS A 140 -5.52 9.40 -16.03
N ALA A 141 -6.73 9.42 -15.47
CA ALA A 141 -7.54 10.63 -15.31
C ALA A 141 -7.14 11.47 -14.10
N ASP A 142 -6.48 10.87 -13.10
CA ASP A 142 -6.15 11.51 -11.84
C ASP A 142 -5.11 12.63 -12.00
N ALA A 143 -5.47 13.84 -11.58
CA ALA A 143 -4.64 15.03 -11.72
C ALA A 143 -3.32 14.93 -10.94
N HIS A 144 -3.29 14.20 -9.81
CA HIS A 144 -2.07 14.00 -9.03
C HIS A 144 -1.10 13.08 -9.76
N PHE A 145 -1.57 11.95 -10.29
CA PHE A 145 -0.75 11.05 -11.12
C PHE A 145 -0.20 11.76 -12.35
N GLN A 146 -1.02 12.59 -13.01
CA GLN A 146 -0.60 13.39 -14.17
C GLN A 146 0.45 14.43 -13.80
N SER A 147 0.23 15.24 -12.75
CA SER A 147 1.16 16.28 -12.29
C SER A 147 2.50 15.71 -11.88
N ARG A 148 2.51 14.50 -11.35
CA ARG A 148 3.73 13.78 -10.98
C ARG A 148 4.33 12.95 -12.12
N GLN A 149 3.73 12.96 -13.30
CA GLN A 149 4.19 12.15 -14.44
C GLN A 149 4.44 10.68 -14.04
N MET A 150 3.47 10.08 -13.34
CA MET A 150 3.61 8.71 -12.85
C MET A 150 3.50 7.67 -13.95
N ILE A 151 2.89 8.03 -15.08
CA ILE A 151 2.86 7.24 -16.31
C ILE A 151 3.70 7.98 -17.34
N ILE A 152 4.72 7.33 -17.85
CA ILE A 152 5.61 7.82 -18.90
C ILE A 152 5.41 7.03 -20.18
N ARG A 153 5.95 7.54 -21.29
CA ARG A 153 5.97 6.84 -22.57
C ARG A 153 7.39 6.35 -22.87
N LEU A 154 7.52 5.05 -23.12
CA LEU A 154 8.77 4.44 -23.53
C LEU A 154 8.75 4.20 -25.04
N ALA A 155 9.86 4.50 -25.73
CA ALA A 155 10.05 4.10 -27.10
C ALA A 155 10.23 2.58 -27.18
N ASP A 156 9.55 1.93 -28.10
CA ASP A 156 9.62 0.49 -28.33
C ASP A 156 9.78 0.21 -29.81
N PRO A 157 10.73 -0.65 -30.22
CA PRO A 157 10.98 -0.92 -31.65
C PRO A 157 9.81 -1.58 -32.37
N GLU A 158 9.01 -2.38 -31.69
CA GLU A 158 7.90 -3.14 -32.26
C GLU A 158 6.59 -2.38 -32.17
N TYR A 159 6.30 -1.78 -31.01
CA TYR A 159 5.01 -1.11 -30.74
C TYR A 159 5.09 0.42 -30.82
N GLY A 160 6.24 0.98 -31.14
CA GLY A 160 6.48 2.42 -31.27
C GLY A 160 6.52 3.17 -29.94
N SER A 161 5.46 3.12 -29.13
CA SER A 161 5.41 3.82 -27.84
C SER A 161 4.48 3.13 -26.87
N LEU A 162 5.03 2.69 -25.74
CA LEU A 162 4.30 1.99 -24.67
C LEU A 162 4.15 2.86 -23.43
N PRO A 163 2.98 2.88 -22.76
CA PRO A 163 2.85 3.47 -21.45
C PRO A 163 3.55 2.59 -20.40
N ALA A 164 4.28 3.22 -19.48
CA ALA A 164 4.97 2.52 -18.40
C ALA A 164 4.93 3.35 -17.11
N PRO A 165 5.01 2.73 -15.93
CA PRO A 165 5.18 3.46 -14.69
C PRO A 165 6.55 4.16 -14.68
N CYS A 166 6.60 5.36 -14.09
CA CYS A 166 7.87 6.04 -13.88
C CYS A 166 8.70 5.35 -12.77
N VAL A 167 9.99 5.71 -12.70
CA VAL A 167 10.86 5.22 -11.62
C VAL A 167 10.49 5.88 -10.29
N VAL A 168 10.34 5.08 -9.26
CA VAL A 168 10.13 5.50 -7.87
C VAL A 168 11.12 4.78 -6.94
N PRO A 169 11.58 5.45 -5.86
CA PRO A 169 11.33 6.84 -5.47
C PRO A 169 12.04 7.86 -6.36
N ARG A 170 11.48 9.07 -6.47
CA ARG A 170 12.16 10.20 -7.14
C ARG A 170 13.03 10.95 -6.14
N VAL A 171 14.25 11.26 -6.55
CA VAL A 171 15.19 12.07 -5.76
C VAL A 171 15.12 13.52 -6.21
N VAL A 172 14.87 14.44 -5.28
CA VAL A 172 14.79 15.87 -5.58
C VAL A 172 16.14 16.37 -6.09
N GLY A 173 16.11 17.11 -7.19
CA GLY A 173 17.33 17.68 -7.81
C GLY A 173 18.18 16.68 -8.58
N ARG A 174 17.73 15.43 -8.76
CA ARG A 174 18.47 14.42 -9.53
C ARG A 174 17.61 13.92 -10.69
N ALA A 175 18.19 13.90 -11.89
CA ALA A 175 17.57 13.24 -13.02
C ALA A 175 17.52 11.74 -12.77
N MET A 176 16.34 11.16 -12.92
CA MET A 176 16.16 9.70 -12.82
C MET A 176 16.46 9.07 -14.18
N PRO A 177 17.05 7.85 -14.21
CA PRO A 177 17.23 7.13 -15.45
C PRO A 177 15.86 6.93 -16.12
N VAL A 178 15.81 7.15 -17.43
CA VAL A 178 14.60 6.82 -18.22
C VAL A 178 14.61 5.31 -18.41
N PRO A 179 13.61 4.59 -17.94
CA PRO A 179 13.51 3.17 -18.19
C PRO A 179 13.35 2.92 -19.71
N HIS A 180 13.78 1.77 -20.17
CA HIS A 180 13.60 1.32 -21.55
C HIS A 180 12.76 0.04 -21.57
N THR A 181 12.18 -0.28 -22.70
CA THR A 181 11.57 -1.59 -22.95
C THR A 181 12.65 -2.67 -22.90
N GLY A 182 12.29 -3.88 -22.59
CA GLY A 182 13.27 -4.99 -22.46
C GLY A 182 14.14 -5.12 -23.72
N PRO A 183 15.40 -5.55 -23.58
CA PRO A 183 16.27 -5.80 -24.73
C PRO A 183 15.79 -7.01 -25.52
N ALA A 184 16.14 -7.08 -26.81
CA ALA A 184 15.99 -8.26 -27.62
C ALA A 184 16.88 -9.41 -27.07
N VAL A 185 16.50 -10.65 -27.36
CA VAL A 185 17.30 -11.81 -26.94
C VAL A 185 18.71 -11.72 -27.53
N GLY A 186 19.72 -11.73 -26.68
CA GLY A 186 21.12 -11.64 -27.07
C GLY A 186 21.65 -10.23 -27.42
N GLU A 187 20.84 -9.18 -27.27
CA GLU A 187 21.23 -7.80 -27.60
C GLU A 187 22.53 -7.37 -26.90
N HIS A 188 22.69 -7.74 -25.63
CA HIS A 188 23.87 -7.40 -24.82
C HIS A 188 24.96 -8.47 -24.82
N ASN A 189 24.86 -9.55 -25.62
CA ASN A 189 25.83 -10.62 -25.63
C ASN A 189 27.27 -10.12 -25.89
N ALA A 190 27.44 -9.22 -26.85
CA ALA A 190 28.77 -8.70 -27.18
C ALA A 190 29.42 -7.97 -25.99
N GLU A 191 28.67 -7.12 -25.30
CA GLU A 191 29.15 -6.35 -24.15
C GLU A 191 29.45 -7.26 -22.95
N ILE A 192 28.51 -8.13 -22.62
CA ILE A 192 28.62 -9.01 -21.45
C ILE A 192 29.77 -10.00 -21.62
N TYR A 193 29.87 -10.66 -22.77
CA TYR A 193 30.93 -11.64 -23.01
C TYR A 193 32.32 -11.00 -23.21
N ALA A 194 32.37 -9.76 -23.75
CA ALA A 194 33.62 -9.02 -23.79
C ALA A 194 34.18 -8.75 -22.37
N SER A 195 33.30 -8.49 -21.39
CA SER A 195 33.72 -8.34 -19.98
C SER A 195 34.33 -9.63 -19.38
N LEU A 196 34.04 -10.78 -19.97
CA LEU A 196 34.60 -12.08 -19.61
C LEU A 196 35.84 -12.45 -20.45
N GLY A 197 36.32 -11.55 -21.31
CA GLY A 197 37.50 -11.75 -22.15
C GLY A 197 37.25 -12.52 -23.47
N LEU A 198 35.97 -12.72 -23.83
CA LEU A 198 35.61 -13.32 -25.11
C LEU A 198 35.52 -12.24 -26.19
N ASP A 199 36.30 -12.39 -27.25
CA ASP A 199 36.30 -11.49 -28.39
C ASP A 199 35.18 -11.84 -29.41
N THR A 200 35.05 -11.02 -30.45
CA THR A 200 34.05 -11.19 -31.48
C THR A 200 34.18 -12.50 -32.26
N GLY A 201 35.42 -13.05 -32.37
CA GLY A 201 35.70 -14.35 -33.01
C GLY A 201 35.15 -15.49 -32.17
N ALA A 202 35.44 -15.49 -30.88
CA ALA A 202 34.91 -16.48 -29.93
C ALA A 202 33.37 -16.47 -29.88
N LEU A 203 32.76 -15.27 -29.95
CA LEU A 203 31.30 -15.14 -30.00
C LEU A 203 30.69 -15.68 -31.28
N ALA A 204 31.37 -15.50 -32.42
CA ALA A 204 30.91 -16.06 -33.70
C ALA A 204 30.97 -17.61 -33.69
N GLU A 205 31.99 -18.17 -33.08
CA GLU A 205 32.13 -19.61 -32.91
C GLU A 205 31.03 -20.19 -32.01
N LEU A 206 30.79 -19.56 -30.85
CA LEU A 206 29.72 -19.98 -29.92
C LEU A 206 28.32 -19.89 -30.55
N ARG A 207 28.06 -18.86 -31.38
CA ARG A 207 26.83 -18.77 -32.17
C ARG A 207 26.72 -19.89 -33.19
N GLY A 208 27.80 -20.17 -33.88
CA GLY A 208 27.86 -21.29 -34.84
C GLY A 208 27.58 -22.66 -34.21
N GLN A 209 27.90 -22.78 -32.92
CA GLN A 209 27.65 -23.99 -32.12
C GLN A 209 26.27 -24.02 -31.48
N GLY A 210 25.47 -22.93 -31.60
CA GLY A 210 24.15 -22.81 -30.97
C GLY A 210 24.19 -22.70 -29.44
N VAL A 211 25.29 -22.23 -28.88
CA VAL A 211 25.48 -22.01 -27.43
C VAL A 211 24.88 -20.65 -27.00
N ILE A 212 24.96 -19.65 -27.86
CA ILE A 212 24.46 -18.28 -27.62
C ILE A 212 23.70 -17.76 -28.83
#